data_3acbd4774872a72b75b7ddec6a2f5a0c
#
_entry.id   3acbd4774872a72b75b7ddec6a2f5a0c
#
_cell.length_a   1.000
_cell.length_b   1.000
_cell.length_c   1.000
_cell.angle_alpha   90.00
_cell.angle_beta   90.00
_cell.angle_gamma   90.00
#
_symmetry.space_group_name_H-M   'P 1'
#
loop_
_entity.id
_entity.type
_entity.pdbx_description
1 polymer ?
#
loop_
_entity_poly.entity_id
_entity_poly.type
_entity_poly.pdbx_seq_one_letter_code
_entity_poly.pdbx_strand_id
1 'polypeptide(L)'
;MHYVLKICTKDAKGLIYRIADVIFKYHINIIKNDEFVGEEMFFFRALLEGEFEPKAFMGTLEAMLGERAFIELHEKRKKDIVIFATKESHCLGDLLIRHYSNELEANIKAVISNHNELKDLVDKFNIPYHLISAENTSREEQEGRVLECLENYQFDYLVLAKYMRILSPNFVRHFEGRIINIHHSFLPAFIGANPYKQAFERGVKIIGATAHFVNNNLDEGPIITQDVININHEFSWKQMQEAGRNIEKNVLSHALDLVFEDRIFIHKNKTIIF
;
A
#
# COMPACT_ATOMS: atom_id res chain seq x y z
N MET A 1 -13.85 20.52 -7.84
CA MET A 1 -13.18 19.22 -7.81
C MET A 1 -11.93 19.28 -6.95
N HIS A 2 -11.51 18.16 -6.34
CA HIS A 2 -10.28 18.13 -5.55
C HIS A 2 -9.27 17.22 -6.22
N TYR A 3 -8.00 17.64 -6.21
CA TYR A 3 -6.88 16.87 -6.79
C TYR A 3 -5.71 16.81 -5.82
N VAL A 4 -4.94 15.74 -5.89
CA VAL A 4 -3.64 15.63 -5.21
C VAL A 4 -2.55 15.75 -6.27
N LEU A 5 -1.74 16.78 -6.17
CA LEU A 5 -0.55 16.99 -6.96
C LEU A 5 0.65 16.45 -6.20
N LYS A 6 1.44 15.59 -6.83
CA LYS A 6 2.72 15.08 -6.32
C LYS A 6 3.84 15.43 -7.27
N ILE A 7 4.91 16.01 -6.76
CA ILE A 7 6.10 16.36 -7.53
C ILE A 7 7.34 15.84 -6.82
N CYS A 8 8.22 15.15 -7.56
CA CYS A 8 9.56 14.82 -7.12
C CYS A 8 10.55 15.27 -8.20
N THR A 9 11.49 16.15 -7.84
CA THR A 9 12.48 16.69 -8.76
C THR A 9 13.79 17.00 -8.04
N LYS A 10 14.86 17.26 -8.78
CA LYS A 10 16.11 17.73 -8.17
C LYS A 10 15.88 19.07 -7.48
N ASP A 11 16.40 19.23 -6.24
CA ASP A 11 16.25 20.47 -5.49
C ASP A 11 16.90 21.67 -6.21
N ALA A 12 16.20 22.78 -6.20
CA ALA A 12 16.67 24.05 -6.75
C ALA A 12 15.95 25.24 -6.09
N LYS A 13 16.64 26.38 -6.04
CA LYS A 13 16.07 27.62 -5.50
C LYS A 13 14.84 28.06 -6.28
N GLY A 14 13.78 28.41 -5.56
CA GLY A 14 12.55 28.98 -6.12
C GLY A 14 11.56 27.97 -6.69
N LEU A 15 11.72 26.66 -6.43
CA LEU A 15 10.77 25.63 -6.88
C LEU A 15 9.35 25.90 -6.39
N ILE A 16 9.18 26.17 -5.08
CA ILE A 16 7.87 26.44 -4.48
C ILE A 16 7.21 27.63 -5.19
N TYR A 17 7.95 28.74 -5.40
CA TYR A 17 7.42 29.90 -6.10
C TYR A 17 6.94 29.55 -7.52
N ARG A 18 7.77 28.83 -8.29
CA ARG A 18 7.42 28.46 -9.68
C ARG A 18 6.22 27.51 -9.76
N ILE A 19 6.13 26.55 -8.83
CA ILE A 19 4.99 25.65 -8.73
C ILE A 19 3.72 26.43 -8.36
N ALA A 20 3.80 27.30 -7.35
CA ALA A 20 2.68 28.11 -6.92
C ALA A 20 2.23 29.10 -8.00
N ASP A 21 3.14 29.68 -8.80
CA ASP A 21 2.82 30.56 -9.91
C ASP A 21 2.04 29.81 -11.02
N VAL A 22 2.42 28.58 -11.34
CA VAL A 22 1.64 27.73 -12.27
C VAL A 22 0.24 27.45 -11.70
N ILE A 23 0.13 27.02 -10.45
CA ILE A 23 -1.15 26.75 -9.79
C ILE A 23 -2.04 28.00 -9.84
N PHE A 24 -1.48 29.16 -9.51
CA PHE A 24 -2.19 30.46 -9.54
C PHE A 24 -2.69 30.81 -10.96
N LYS A 25 -1.87 30.63 -11.99
CA LYS A 25 -2.23 30.92 -13.40
C LYS A 25 -3.41 30.09 -13.90
N TYR A 26 -3.62 28.89 -13.35
CA TYR A 26 -4.76 28.04 -13.64
C TYR A 26 -5.96 28.30 -12.72
N HIS A 27 -5.91 29.35 -11.88
CA HIS A 27 -6.96 29.70 -10.90
C HIS A 27 -7.30 28.57 -9.91
N ILE A 28 -6.30 27.78 -9.55
CA ILE A 28 -6.42 26.65 -8.63
C ILE A 28 -6.08 27.12 -7.22
N ASN A 29 -6.89 26.71 -6.24
CA ASN A 29 -6.60 26.96 -4.82
C ASN A 29 -5.77 25.82 -4.23
N ILE A 30 -4.80 26.15 -3.38
CA ILE A 30 -4.05 25.20 -2.56
C ILE A 30 -4.73 25.12 -1.20
N ILE A 31 -5.36 23.97 -0.90
CA ILE A 31 -5.99 23.72 0.41
C ILE A 31 -4.92 23.36 1.45
N LYS A 32 -3.97 22.52 1.06
CA LYS A 32 -2.85 22.07 1.89
C LYS A 32 -1.66 21.76 1.00
N ASN A 33 -0.46 22.08 1.46
CA ASN A 33 0.76 21.59 0.85
C ASN A 33 1.74 21.12 1.92
N ASP A 34 2.54 20.17 1.55
CA ASP A 34 3.64 19.61 2.35
C ASP A 34 4.86 19.50 1.42
N GLU A 35 6.05 19.82 1.94
CA GLU A 35 7.30 19.71 1.19
C GLU A 35 8.44 19.15 2.05
N PHE A 36 9.35 18.48 1.40
CA PHE A 36 10.56 17.94 2.00
C PHE A 36 11.72 17.94 1.00
N VAL A 37 12.93 18.26 1.49
CA VAL A 37 14.17 18.13 0.72
C VAL A 37 15.04 17.09 1.39
N GLY A 38 15.43 16.08 0.64
CA GLY A 38 16.34 15.02 1.09
C GLY A 38 17.08 14.38 -0.08
N GLU A 39 18.36 14.01 0.15
CA GLU A 39 19.21 13.39 -0.87
C GLU A 39 19.26 14.20 -2.21
N GLU A 40 19.34 15.54 -2.14
CA GLU A 40 19.29 16.49 -3.26
C GLU A 40 17.97 16.48 -4.06
N MET A 41 16.95 15.81 -3.58
CA MET A 41 15.62 15.76 -4.18
C MET A 41 14.64 16.61 -3.39
N PHE A 42 13.78 17.31 -4.12
CA PHE A 42 12.64 18.05 -3.60
C PHE A 42 11.38 17.23 -3.83
N PHE A 43 10.61 17.02 -2.77
CA PHE A 43 9.31 16.37 -2.77
C PHE A 43 8.25 17.37 -2.38
N PHE A 44 7.21 17.44 -3.15
CA PHE A 44 6.08 18.36 -2.91
C PHE A 44 4.77 17.62 -3.11
N ARG A 45 3.88 17.77 -2.16
CA ARG A 45 2.51 17.27 -2.23
C ARG A 45 1.55 18.42 -1.95
N ALA A 46 0.54 18.60 -2.79
CA ALA A 46 -0.51 19.60 -2.56
C ALA A 46 -1.89 19.01 -2.77
N LEU A 47 -2.83 19.35 -1.87
CA LEU A 47 -4.25 19.17 -2.09
C LEU A 47 -4.78 20.44 -2.76
N LEU A 48 -5.28 20.28 -3.96
CA LEU A 48 -5.74 21.34 -4.84
C LEU A 48 -7.27 21.34 -4.96
N GLU A 49 -7.86 22.52 -5.08
CA GLU A 49 -9.28 22.70 -5.37
C GLU A 49 -9.45 23.64 -6.58
N GLY A 50 -10.20 23.20 -7.56
CA GLY A 50 -10.47 24.02 -8.75
C GLY A 50 -11.15 23.25 -9.88
N GLU A 51 -11.53 24.01 -10.89
CA GLU A 51 -11.99 23.47 -12.19
C GLU A 51 -11.01 23.94 -13.26
N PHE A 52 -10.28 23.02 -13.83
CA PHE A 52 -9.24 23.30 -14.81
C PHE A 52 -9.07 22.11 -15.75
N GLU A 53 -8.34 22.28 -16.83
CA GLU A 53 -7.99 21.19 -17.75
C GLU A 53 -6.73 20.48 -17.27
N PRO A 54 -6.81 19.22 -16.75
CA PRO A 54 -5.69 18.54 -16.13
C PRO A 54 -4.48 18.36 -17.05
N LYS A 55 -4.70 18.05 -18.33
CA LYS A 55 -3.60 17.82 -19.29
C LYS A 55 -2.82 19.10 -19.57
N ALA A 56 -3.50 20.24 -19.72
CA ALA A 56 -2.83 21.51 -19.96
C ALA A 56 -2.03 21.97 -18.72
N PHE A 57 -2.60 21.79 -17.53
CA PHE A 57 -1.93 22.07 -16.27
C PHE A 57 -0.66 21.21 -16.08
N MET A 58 -0.78 19.89 -16.27
CA MET A 58 0.35 18.95 -16.20
C MET A 58 1.44 19.31 -17.21
N GLY A 59 1.08 19.55 -18.48
CA GLY A 59 2.05 19.95 -19.51
C GLY A 59 2.80 21.24 -19.19
N THR A 60 2.15 22.20 -18.50
CA THR A 60 2.81 23.43 -18.04
C THR A 60 3.81 23.15 -16.91
N LEU A 61 3.47 22.28 -15.97
CA LEU A 61 4.38 21.86 -14.90
C LEU A 61 5.58 21.08 -15.47
N GLU A 62 5.35 20.17 -16.39
CA GLU A 62 6.39 19.36 -17.05
C GLU A 62 7.37 20.27 -17.83
N ALA A 63 6.85 21.22 -18.60
CA ALA A 63 7.67 22.18 -19.33
C ALA A 63 8.51 23.06 -18.37
N MET A 64 7.97 23.42 -17.21
CA MET A 64 8.64 24.28 -16.23
C MET A 64 9.69 23.51 -15.40
N LEU A 65 9.41 22.26 -15.03
CA LEU A 65 10.29 21.45 -14.16
C LEU A 65 11.31 20.62 -14.94
N GLY A 66 11.03 20.35 -16.23
CA GLY A 66 11.88 19.56 -17.12
C GLY A 66 11.65 18.04 -17.02
N GLU A 67 12.22 17.32 -17.99
CA GLU A 67 11.99 15.88 -18.23
C GLU A 67 12.38 14.95 -17.06
N ARG A 68 13.18 15.43 -16.09
CA ARG A 68 13.61 14.64 -14.94
C ARG A 68 12.68 14.77 -13.72
N ALA A 69 11.66 15.59 -13.82
CA ALA A 69 10.67 15.72 -12.76
C ALA A 69 9.64 14.58 -12.88
N PHE A 70 9.38 13.92 -11.78
CA PHE A 70 8.24 13.03 -11.65
C PHE A 70 7.05 13.84 -11.14
N ILE A 71 5.95 13.86 -11.89
CA ILE A 71 4.76 14.64 -11.57
C ILE A 71 3.55 13.74 -11.73
N GLU A 72 2.73 13.68 -10.69
CA GLU A 72 1.44 12.99 -10.69
C GLU A 72 0.34 13.95 -10.27
N LEU A 73 -0.79 13.86 -10.93
CA LEU A 73 -2.02 14.56 -10.57
C LEU A 73 -3.15 13.54 -10.48
N HIS A 74 -3.67 13.33 -9.28
CA HIS A 74 -4.75 12.40 -9.03
C HIS A 74 -6.01 13.16 -8.63
N GLU A 75 -7.14 12.83 -9.23
CA GLU A 75 -8.43 13.24 -8.69
C GLU A 75 -8.64 12.56 -7.33
N LYS A 76 -9.05 13.33 -6.32
CA LYS A 76 -9.33 12.79 -4.99
C LYS A 76 -10.62 11.96 -5.04
N ARG A 77 -10.46 10.65 -5.02
CA ARG A 77 -11.54 9.66 -5.00
C ARG A 77 -11.15 8.46 -4.14
N LYS A 78 -12.14 7.69 -3.74
CA LYS A 78 -11.86 6.38 -3.17
C LYS A 78 -11.08 5.52 -4.15
N LYS A 79 -10.06 4.83 -3.66
CA LYS A 79 -9.27 3.91 -4.48
C LYS A 79 -10.04 2.59 -4.66
N ASP A 80 -9.90 1.98 -5.81
CA ASP A 80 -10.41 0.62 -6.05
C ASP A 80 -9.33 -0.40 -5.74
N ILE A 81 -9.62 -1.41 -4.92
CA ILE A 81 -8.65 -2.41 -4.49
C ILE A 81 -9.13 -3.85 -4.70
N VAL A 82 -8.19 -4.75 -4.97
CA VAL A 82 -8.40 -6.19 -4.87
C VAL A 82 -7.55 -6.72 -3.72
N ILE A 83 -8.15 -7.56 -2.88
CA ILE A 83 -7.48 -8.10 -1.69
C ILE A 83 -7.11 -9.57 -1.94
N PHE A 84 -5.86 -9.92 -1.65
CA PHE A 84 -5.40 -11.30 -1.61
C PHE A 84 -5.33 -11.78 -0.18
N ALA A 85 -5.89 -12.97 0.08
CA ALA A 85 -5.89 -13.57 1.41
C ALA A 85 -5.63 -15.08 1.34
N THR A 86 -5.30 -15.71 2.46
CA THR A 86 -5.14 -17.17 2.56
C THR A 86 -6.16 -17.75 3.55
N LYS A 87 -5.81 -17.91 4.83
CA LYS A 87 -6.67 -18.53 5.86
C LYS A 87 -6.99 -17.64 7.04
N GLU A 88 -6.07 -16.71 7.36
CA GLU A 88 -6.21 -15.85 8.52
C GLU A 88 -7.15 -14.67 8.23
N SER A 89 -8.16 -14.50 9.07
CA SER A 89 -9.25 -13.56 8.83
C SER A 89 -9.02 -12.16 9.39
N HIS A 90 -8.06 -11.97 10.30
CA HIS A 90 -7.97 -10.72 11.08
C HIS A 90 -7.71 -9.47 10.24
N CYS A 91 -6.78 -9.50 9.29
CA CYS A 91 -6.53 -8.35 8.41
C CYS A 91 -7.68 -8.14 7.40
N LEU A 92 -8.12 -9.22 6.74
CA LEU A 92 -9.23 -9.15 5.79
C LEU A 92 -10.52 -8.70 6.48
N GLY A 93 -10.84 -9.29 7.64
CA GLY A 93 -12.06 -8.95 8.39
C GLY A 93 -12.11 -7.49 8.84
N ASP A 94 -10.97 -6.93 9.27
CA ASP A 94 -10.86 -5.52 9.60
C ASP A 94 -11.18 -4.63 8.38
N LEU A 95 -10.58 -4.92 7.22
CA LEU A 95 -10.85 -4.18 5.99
C LEU A 95 -12.30 -4.30 5.52
N LEU A 96 -12.92 -5.49 5.64
CA LEU A 96 -14.32 -5.71 5.30
C LEU A 96 -15.26 -4.88 6.20
N ILE A 97 -15.00 -4.85 7.51
CA ILE A 97 -15.79 -4.06 8.47
C ILE A 97 -15.65 -2.57 8.17
N ARG A 98 -14.43 -2.06 8.00
CA ARG A 98 -14.17 -0.65 7.66
C ARG A 98 -14.83 -0.26 6.33
N HIS A 99 -14.80 -1.16 5.34
CA HIS A 99 -15.50 -0.94 4.07
C HIS A 99 -17.02 -0.84 4.28
N TYR A 100 -17.60 -1.76 5.03
CA TYR A 100 -19.04 -1.76 5.36
C TYR A 100 -19.47 -0.51 6.13
N SER A 101 -18.66 -0.05 7.07
CA SER A 101 -18.88 1.16 7.88
C SER A 101 -18.54 2.47 7.14
N ASN A 102 -18.10 2.39 5.88
CA ASN A 102 -17.64 3.54 5.09
C ASN A 102 -16.45 4.31 5.70
N GLU A 103 -15.62 3.60 6.48
CA GLU A 103 -14.41 4.12 7.13
C GLU A 103 -13.14 3.82 6.31
N LEU A 104 -13.25 3.02 5.25
CA LEU A 104 -12.16 2.72 4.33
C LEU A 104 -12.24 3.67 3.11
N GLU A 105 -11.19 4.42 2.85
CA GLU A 105 -11.09 5.28 1.66
C GLU A 105 -10.82 4.47 0.38
N ALA A 106 -11.41 3.27 0.30
CA ALA A 106 -11.34 2.39 -0.86
C ALA A 106 -12.63 1.58 -1.05
N ASN A 107 -12.84 1.15 -2.31
CA ASN A 107 -13.84 0.17 -2.69
C ASN A 107 -13.17 -1.19 -2.87
N ILE A 108 -13.62 -2.21 -2.17
CA ILE A 108 -13.14 -3.58 -2.35
C ILE A 108 -13.86 -4.17 -3.56
N LYS A 109 -13.14 -4.39 -4.65
CA LYS A 109 -13.70 -4.92 -5.91
C LYS A 109 -13.85 -6.43 -5.88
N ALA A 110 -12.91 -7.13 -5.28
CA ALA A 110 -12.91 -8.57 -5.12
C ALA A 110 -11.92 -9.02 -4.04
N VAL A 111 -12.12 -10.23 -3.55
CA VAL A 111 -11.14 -10.98 -2.75
C VAL A 111 -10.71 -12.20 -3.54
N ILE A 112 -9.39 -12.39 -3.72
CA ILE A 112 -8.79 -13.56 -4.34
C ILE A 112 -8.08 -14.36 -3.26
N SER A 113 -8.36 -15.65 -3.17
CA SER A 113 -7.73 -16.53 -2.18
C SER A 113 -7.32 -17.86 -2.80
N ASN A 114 -6.26 -18.45 -2.26
CA ASN A 114 -5.84 -19.80 -2.62
C ASN A 114 -6.47 -20.89 -1.72
N HIS A 115 -7.33 -20.51 -0.78
CA HIS A 115 -8.07 -21.39 0.12
C HIS A 115 -9.51 -20.91 0.27
N ASN A 116 -10.42 -21.81 0.70
CA ASN A 116 -11.86 -21.51 0.79
C ASN A 116 -12.32 -21.01 2.16
N GLU A 117 -11.45 -21.03 3.17
CA GLU A 117 -11.78 -20.77 4.58
C GLU A 117 -12.43 -19.40 4.83
N LEU A 118 -12.13 -18.40 3.99
CA LEU A 118 -12.61 -17.03 4.17
C LEU A 118 -13.84 -16.70 3.31
N LYS A 119 -14.32 -17.65 2.49
CA LYS A 119 -15.43 -17.40 1.55
C LYS A 119 -16.70 -16.96 2.29
N ASP A 120 -17.12 -17.72 3.30
CA ASP A 120 -18.35 -17.43 4.06
C ASP A 120 -18.29 -16.08 4.80
N LEU A 121 -17.09 -15.62 5.16
CA LEU A 121 -16.89 -14.29 5.74
C LEU A 121 -17.12 -13.21 4.68
N VAL A 122 -16.49 -13.34 3.51
CA VAL A 122 -16.54 -12.34 2.43
C VAL A 122 -17.95 -12.24 1.84
N ASP A 123 -18.64 -13.36 1.67
CA ASP A 123 -20.00 -13.43 1.15
C ASP A 123 -20.99 -12.57 1.98
N LYS A 124 -20.77 -12.44 3.31
CA LYS A 124 -21.60 -11.60 4.19
C LYS A 124 -21.53 -10.10 3.86
N PHE A 125 -20.50 -9.66 3.13
CA PHE A 125 -20.32 -8.29 2.72
C PHE A 125 -20.69 -8.05 1.24
N ASN A 126 -21.22 -9.08 0.56
CA ASN A 126 -21.58 -9.04 -0.87
C ASN A 126 -20.41 -8.66 -1.79
N ILE A 127 -19.19 -9.06 -1.44
CA ILE A 127 -17.97 -8.85 -2.23
C ILE A 127 -17.66 -10.12 -3.01
N PRO A 128 -17.32 -10.04 -4.31
CA PRO A 128 -16.90 -11.20 -5.10
C PRO A 128 -15.71 -11.92 -4.46
N TYR A 129 -15.81 -13.25 -4.34
CA TYR A 129 -14.75 -14.10 -3.82
C TYR A 129 -14.31 -15.11 -4.89
N HIS A 130 -13.02 -15.10 -5.21
CA HIS A 130 -12.43 -16.00 -6.19
C HIS A 130 -11.46 -16.96 -5.52
N LEU A 131 -11.82 -18.25 -5.53
CA LEU A 131 -10.93 -19.33 -5.12
C LEU A 131 -10.02 -19.73 -6.28
N ILE A 132 -8.74 -19.42 -6.19
CA ILE A 132 -7.71 -19.82 -7.14
C ILE A 132 -6.69 -20.67 -6.41
N SER A 133 -7.01 -21.99 -6.28
CA SER A 133 -6.18 -22.93 -5.54
C SER A 133 -4.79 -23.07 -6.16
N ALA A 134 -3.80 -23.26 -5.29
CA ALA A 134 -2.44 -23.59 -5.64
C ALA A 134 -2.14 -25.09 -5.56
N GLU A 135 -3.14 -25.92 -5.23
CA GLU A 135 -2.98 -27.35 -5.11
C GLU A 135 -2.78 -27.99 -6.49
N ASN A 136 -1.78 -28.85 -6.61
CA ASN A 136 -1.43 -29.57 -7.84
C ASN A 136 -1.19 -28.67 -9.05
N THR A 137 -0.73 -27.43 -8.83
CA THR A 137 -0.50 -26.43 -9.87
C THR A 137 0.87 -25.80 -9.68
N SER A 138 1.59 -25.50 -10.76
CA SER A 138 2.80 -24.68 -10.67
C SER A 138 2.47 -23.25 -10.22
N ARG A 139 3.50 -22.51 -9.77
CA ARG A 139 3.33 -21.10 -9.41
C ARG A 139 2.87 -20.29 -10.63
N GLU A 140 3.48 -20.50 -11.75
CA GLU A 140 3.24 -19.82 -13.02
C GLU A 140 1.80 -20.02 -13.51
N GLU A 141 1.29 -21.26 -13.44
CA GLU A 141 -0.10 -21.56 -13.81
C GLU A 141 -1.11 -20.94 -12.85
N GLN A 142 -0.82 -20.95 -11.54
CA GLN A 142 -1.70 -20.31 -10.57
C GLN A 142 -1.71 -18.79 -10.77
N GLU A 143 -0.54 -18.16 -10.93
CA GLU A 143 -0.45 -16.71 -11.18
C GLU A 143 -1.10 -16.31 -12.51
N GLY A 144 -0.99 -17.14 -13.56
CA GLY A 144 -1.70 -16.94 -14.82
C GLY A 144 -3.22 -16.85 -14.62
N ARG A 145 -3.81 -17.79 -13.86
CA ARG A 145 -5.25 -17.76 -13.53
C ARG A 145 -5.62 -16.56 -12.65
N VAL A 146 -4.70 -16.10 -11.79
CA VAL A 146 -4.91 -14.88 -11.00
C VAL A 146 -4.93 -13.66 -11.91
N LEU A 147 -4.01 -13.56 -12.87
CA LEU A 147 -3.97 -12.47 -13.85
C LEU A 147 -5.24 -12.42 -14.71
N GLU A 148 -5.69 -13.57 -15.25
CA GLU A 148 -6.96 -13.67 -15.99
C GLU A 148 -8.16 -13.21 -15.14
N CYS A 149 -8.19 -13.57 -13.86
CA CYS A 149 -9.23 -13.10 -12.95
C CYS A 149 -9.18 -11.58 -12.76
N LEU A 150 -7.98 -11.01 -12.61
CA LEU A 150 -7.78 -9.58 -12.41
C LEU A 150 -8.16 -8.72 -13.63
N GLU A 151 -8.12 -9.26 -14.85
CA GLU A 151 -8.55 -8.56 -16.08
C GLU A 151 -10.03 -8.13 -16.02
N ASN A 152 -10.84 -8.79 -15.21
CA ASN A 152 -12.25 -8.43 -15.02
C ASN A 152 -12.47 -7.22 -14.10
N TYR A 153 -11.41 -6.68 -13.51
CA TYR A 153 -11.47 -5.61 -12.51
C TYR A 153 -10.58 -4.43 -12.88
N GLN A 154 -11.13 -3.23 -12.79
CA GLN A 154 -10.33 -2.03 -12.73
C GLN A 154 -10.00 -1.74 -11.26
N PHE A 155 -8.73 -1.60 -10.93
CA PHE A 155 -8.28 -1.34 -9.57
C PHE A 155 -6.98 -0.53 -9.54
N ASP A 156 -6.79 0.19 -8.42
CA ASP A 156 -5.59 0.98 -8.18
C ASP A 156 -4.49 0.14 -7.50
N TYR A 157 -4.86 -0.65 -6.50
CA TYR A 157 -3.91 -1.41 -5.68
C TYR A 157 -4.33 -2.87 -5.44
N LEU A 158 -3.32 -3.73 -5.31
CA LEU A 158 -3.45 -5.08 -4.74
C LEU A 158 -3.01 -5.03 -3.27
N VAL A 159 -3.81 -5.60 -2.38
CA VAL A 159 -3.53 -5.64 -0.94
C VAL A 159 -3.35 -7.09 -0.50
N LEU A 160 -2.16 -7.46 -0.06
CA LEU A 160 -1.86 -8.80 0.45
C LEU A 160 -2.19 -8.83 1.96
N ALA A 161 -3.43 -9.17 2.29
CA ALA A 161 -3.92 -9.31 3.66
C ALA A 161 -3.63 -10.72 4.20
N LYS A 162 -2.39 -10.99 4.58
CA LYS A 162 -1.90 -12.33 4.96
C LYS A 162 -2.01 -13.34 3.82
N TYR A 163 -1.58 -12.94 2.64
CA TYR A 163 -1.44 -13.85 1.50
C TYR A 163 -0.13 -14.60 1.60
N MET A 164 -0.20 -15.87 2.09
CA MET A 164 0.96 -16.67 2.46
C MET A 164 1.60 -17.37 1.25
N ARG A 165 1.75 -16.64 0.14
CA ARG A 165 2.44 -17.11 -1.07
C ARG A 165 3.39 -16.04 -1.59
N ILE A 166 4.56 -16.49 -2.00
CA ILE A 166 5.57 -15.60 -2.62
C ILE A 166 5.16 -15.38 -4.08
N LEU A 167 4.96 -14.14 -4.45
CA LEU A 167 4.68 -13.74 -5.83
C LEU A 167 5.95 -13.83 -6.68
N SER A 168 5.81 -14.25 -7.93
CA SER A 168 6.94 -14.28 -8.85
C SER A 168 7.36 -12.87 -9.29
N PRO A 169 8.63 -12.66 -9.67
CA PRO A 169 9.07 -11.39 -10.25
C PRO A 169 8.28 -11.00 -11.50
N ASN A 170 7.77 -11.98 -12.26
CA ASN A 170 6.93 -11.71 -13.42
C ASN A 170 5.59 -11.11 -13.01
N PHE A 171 4.92 -11.68 -11.99
CA PHE A 171 3.69 -11.14 -11.45
C PHE A 171 3.88 -9.74 -10.87
N VAL A 172 4.93 -9.54 -10.06
CA VAL A 172 5.22 -8.25 -9.42
C VAL A 172 5.41 -7.13 -10.44
N ARG A 173 6.10 -7.39 -11.55
CA ARG A 173 6.30 -6.38 -12.62
C ARG A 173 5.02 -5.85 -13.25
N HIS A 174 3.93 -6.63 -13.31
CA HIS A 174 2.64 -6.15 -13.82
C HIS A 174 2.01 -5.07 -12.91
N PHE A 175 2.40 -5.05 -11.64
CA PHE A 175 1.81 -4.18 -10.61
C PHE A 175 2.86 -3.45 -9.78
N GLU A 176 4.00 -3.09 -10.40
CA GLU A 176 5.10 -2.40 -9.71
C GLU A 176 4.60 -1.13 -9.02
N GLY A 177 4.97 -0.97 -7.74
CA GLY A 177 4.51 0.15 -6.90
C GLY A 177 3.03 0.10 -6.50
N ARG A 178 2.29 -0.95 -6.87
CA ARG A 178 0.84 -1.08 -6.63
C ARG A 178 0.47 -2.28 -5.76
N ILE A 179 1.41 -3.04 -5.23
CA ILE A 179 1.17 -4.16 -4.33
C ILE A 179 1.61 -3.77 -2.93
N ILE A 180 0.70 -3.85 -1.96
CA ILE A 180 0.96 -3.55 -0.55
C ILE A 180 0.85 -4.86 0.22
N ASN A 181 1.87 -5.18 1.02
CA ASN A 181 1.90 -6.38 1.84
C ASN A 181 1.95 -6.06 3.32
N ILE A 182 1.29 -6.88 4.14
CA ILE A 182 1.52 -6.95 5.58
C ILE A 182 2.41 -8.13 5.93
N HIS A 183 3.58 -7.85 6.47
CA HIS A 183 4.52 -8.84 6.95
C HIS A 183 4.49 -8.89 8.48
N HIS A 184 4.39 -10.10 9.03
CA HIS A 184 4.19 -10.36 10.46
C HIS A 184 5.48 -10.39 11.28
N SER A 185 6.43 -9.50 10.94
CA SER A 185 7.59 -9.21 11.77
C SER A 185 8.04 -7.75 11.61
N PHE A 186 8.87 -7.29 12.52
CA PHE A 186 9.53 -5.99 12.43
C PHE A 186 10.75 -6.13 11.51
N LEU A 187 10.54 -5.93 10.20
CA LEU A 187 11.62 -6.03 9.22
C LEU A 187 12.78 -5.07 9.53
N PRO A 188 14.03 -5.47 9.31
CA PRO A 188 14.49 -6.72 8.66
C PRO A 188 14.65 -7.93 9.59
N ALA A 189 14.07 -7.92 10.80
CA ALA A 189 14.18 -9.03 11.74
C ALA A 189 13.19 -10.16 11.44
N PHE A 190 13.59 -11.41 11.71
CA PHE A 190 12.75 -12.61 11.62
C PHE A 190 12.09 -12.83 10.25
N ILE A 191 12.88 -12.73 9.19
CA ILE A 191 12.48 -13.04 7.83
C ILE A 191 12.12 -14.53 7.71
N GLY A 192 11.08 -14.85 6.94
CA GLY A 192 10.68 -16.22 6.62
C GLY A 192 9.54 -16.77 7.48
N ALA A 193 9.47 -18.10 7.62
CA ALA A 193 8.34 -18.77 8.25
C ALA A 193 8.35 -18.71 9.79
N ASN A 194 7.15 -18.62 10.40
CA ASN A 194 6.93 -18.68 11.85
C ASN A 194 7.71 -17.64 12.69
N PRO A 195 7.69 -16.34 12.35
CA PRO A 195 8.50 -15.33 13.05
C PRO A 195 8.17 -15.22 14.54
N TYR A 196 6.93 -15.43 14.96
CA TYR A 196 6.57 -15.43 16.39
C TYR A 196 7.22 -16.59 17.18
N LYS A 197 7.39 -17.75 16.55
CA LYS A 197 8.11 -18.87 17.17
C LYS A 197 9.60 -18.57 17.26
N GLN A 198 10.18 -18.02 16.21
CA GLN A 198 11.59 -17.56 16.21
C GLN A 198 11.82 -16.48 17.29
N ALA A 199 10.91 -15.51 17.39
CA ALA A 199 10.96 -14.45 18.39
C ALA A 199 10.90 -15.01 19.82
N PHE A 200 10.03 -15.98 20.07
CA PHE A 200 9.90 -16.68 21.35
C PHE A 200 11.18 -17.43 21.70
N GLU A 201 11.70 -18.26 20.79
CA GLU A 201 12.93 -19.04 21.00
C GLU A 201 14.15 -18.13 21.23
N ARG A 202 14.19 -16.97 20.59
CA ARG A 202 15.24 -15.96 20.77
C ARG A 202 15.11 -15.18 22.07
N GLY A 203 13.95 -15.19 22.72
CA GLY A 203 13.69 -14.47 23.96
C GLY A 203 13.67 -12.94 23.81
N VAL A 204 13.18 -12.44 22.65
CA VAL A 204 13.08 -11.01 22.37
C VAL A 204 12.08 -10.32 23.31
N LYS A 205 12.18 -9.00 23.42
CA LYS A 205 11.31 -8.19 24.30
C LYS A 205 10.31 -7.34 23.54
N ILE A 206 10.38 -7.36 22.21
CA ILE A 206 9.42 -6.73 21.32
C ILE A 206 9.09 -7.66 20.16
N ILE A 207 7.85 -7.59 19.67
CA ILE A 207 7.41 -8.14 18.38
C ILE A 207 6.71 -7.05 17.61
N GLY A 208 6.59 -7.20 16.29
CA GLY A 208 5.99 -6.16 15.47
C GLY A 208 5.50 -6.67 14.13
N ALA A 209 5.01 -5.74 13.33
CA ALA A 209 4.59 -5.96 11.96
C ALA A 209 5.10 -4.83 11.05
N THR A 210 5.18 -5.12 9.76
CA THR A 210 5.64 -4.17 8.73
C THR A 210 4.68 -4.20 7.55
N ALA A 211 4.15 -3.05 7.16
CA ALA A 211 3.50 -2.88 5.86
C ALA A 211 4.49 -2.24 4.88
N HIS A 212 4.60 -2.81 3.70
CA HIS A 212 5.56 -2.37 2.68
C HIS A 212 5.02 -2.57 1.27
N PHE A 213 5.54 -1.82 0.31
CA PHE A 213 5.33 -2.13 -1.09
C PHE A 213 6.10 -3.39 -1.47
N VAL A 214 5.52 -4.22 -2.33
CA VAL A 214 6.19 -5.43 -2.81
C VAL A 214 7.07 -5.08 -4.01
N ASN A 215 8.29 -5.60 -3.98
CA ASN A 215 9.24 -5.57 -5.11
C ASN A 215 9.70 -7.00 -5.45
N ASN A 216 10.69 -7.13 -6.32
CA ASN A 216 11.20 -8.44 -6.77
C ASN A 216 11.96 -9.22 -5.68
N ASN A 217 12.37 -8.56 -4.60
CA ASN A 217 13.06 -9.17 -3.48
C ASN A 217 12.06 -9.47 -2.36
N LEU A 218 12.09 -10.68 -1.82
CA LEU A 218 11.16 -11.08 -0.77
C LEU A 218 11.34 -10.22 0.48
N ASP A 219 10.26 -9.57 0.92
CA ASP A 219 10.17 -8.75 2.12
C ASP A 219 11.19 -7.57 2.21
N GLU A 220 11.75 -7.15 1.06
CA GLU A 220 12.74 -6.06 0.98
C GLU A 220 12.20 -4.80 0.31
N GLY A 221 10.92 -4.72 0.01
CA GLY A 221 10.32 -3.55 -0.62
C GLY A 221 10.22 -2.33 0.29
N PRO A 222 9.97 -1.13 -0.27
CA PRO A 222 9.90 0.11 0.49
C PRO A 222 8.88 0.03 1.64
N ILE A 223 9.35 0.27 2.86
CA ILE A 223 8.53 0.19 4.07
C ILE A 223 7.59 1.40 4.13
N ILE A 224 6.30 1.15 4.35
CA ILE A 224 5.28 2.18 4.51
C ILE A 224 5.17 2.55 5.99
N THR A 225 4.89 1.56 6.83
CA THR A 225 4.77 1.77 8.28
C THR A 225 5.11 0.49 9.04
N GLN A 226 5.52 0.67 10.28
CA GLN A 226 5.84 -0.40 11.20
C GLN A 226 5.31 -0.06 12.58
N ASP A 227 4.96 -1.09 13.35
CA ASP A 227 4.64 -0.93 14.76
C ASP A 227 5.11 -2.14 15.56
N VAL A 228 5.32 -1.94 16.86
CA VAL A 228 5.82 -2.96 17.78
C VAL A 228 5.05 -2.95 19.09
N ILE A 229 5.02 -4.11 19.74
CA ILE A 229 4.57 -4.21 21.14
C ILE A 229 5.65 -4.82 22.01
N ASN A 230 5.66 -4.41 23.28
CA ASN A 230 6.46 -5.05 24.32
C ASN A 230 5.86 -6.42 24.71
N ILE A 231 6.74 -7.39 24.86
CA ILE A 231 6.45 -8.71 25.40
C ILE A 231 7.40 -9.05 26.52
N ASN A 232 7.06 -10.03 27.35
CA ASN A 232 7.90 -10.49 28.43
C ASN A 232 7.98 -12.03 28.46
N HIS A 233 8.61 -12.57 29.49
CA HIS A 233 8.84 -14.00 29.65
C HIS A 233 7.55 -14.82 29.95
N GLU A 234 6.45 -14.16 30.28
CA GLU A 234 5.17 -14.81 30.56
C GLU A 234 4.40 -15.15 29.28
N PHE A 235 4.75 -14.51 28.16
CA PHE A 235 4.11 -14.78 26.85
C PHE A 235 4.58 -16.13 26.31
N SER A 236 3.65 -17.02 26.03
CA SER A 236 3.87 -18.15 25.13
C SER A 236 3.92 -17.66 23.66
N TRP A 237 4.50 -18.45 22.77
CA TRP A 237 4.53 -18.09 21.34
C TRP A 237 3.12 -17.91 20.72
N LYS A 238 2.10 -18.62 21.22
CA LYS A 238 0.70 -18.44 20.79
C LYS A 238 0.14 -17.08 21.22
N GLN A 239 0.40 -16.67 22.45
CA GLN A 239 -0.01 -15.34 22.92
C GLN A 239 0.74 -14.22 22.18
N MET A 240 2.02 -14.43 21.82
CA MET A 240 2.73 -13.51 20.94
C MET A 240 2.04 -13.41 19.55
N GLN A 241 1.61 -14.52 18.98
CA GLN A 241 0.87 -14.55 17.71
C GLN A 241 -0.48 -13.84 17.82
N GLU A 242 -1.23 -14.07 18.89
CA GLU A 242 -2.52 -13.38 19.13
C GLU A 242 -2.34 -11.87 19.28
N ALA A 243 -1.36 -11.44 20.06
CA ALA A 243 -1.02 -10.03 20.20
C ALA A 243 -0.54 -9.42 18.87
N GLY A 244 0.27 -10.17 18.11
CA GLY A 244 0.75 -9.78 16.79
C GLY A 244 -0.35 -9.53 15.79
N ARG A 245 -1.45 -10.31 15.80
CA ARG A 245 -2.60 -10.10 14.90
C ARG A 245 -3.22 -8.71 15.05
N ASN A 246 -3.23 -8.14 16.25
CA ASN A 246 -3.76 -6.78 16.46
C ASN A 246 -2.83 -5.73 15.85
N ILE A 247 -1.51 -5.92 15.97
CA ILE A 247 -0.54 -5.02 15.35
C ILE A 247 -0.63 -5.12 13.83
N GLU A 248 -0.70 -6.32 13.27
CA GLU A 248 -0.81 -6.55 11.83
C GLU A 248 -2.01 -5.80 11.23
N LYS A 249 -3.19 -5.83 11.90
CA LYS A 249 -4.36 -5.06 11.49
C LYS A 249 -4.08 -3.56 11.48
N ASN A 250 -3.57 -3.04 12.59
CA ASN A 250 -3.34 -1.60 12.73
C ASN A 250 -2.31 -1.08 11.74
N VAL A 251 -1.21 -1.81 11.57
CA VAL A 251 -0.14 -1.46 10.63
C VAL A 251 -0.64 -1.47 9.18
N LEU A 252 -1.39 -2.51 8.77
CA LEU A 252 -1.97 -2.56 7.44
C LEU A 252 -2.96 -1.43 7.22
N SER A 253 -3.87 -1.22 8.17
CA SER A 253 -4.88 -0.16 8.10
C SER A 253 -4.23 1.22 7.95
N HIS A 254 -3.25 1.54 8.80
CA HIS A 254 -2.54 2.82 8.73
C HIS A 254 -1.76 2.99 7.41
N ALA A 255 -1.12 1.93 6.93
CA ALA A 255 -0.42 1.95 5.63
C ALA A 255 -1.38 2.26 4.48
N LEU A 256 -2.56 1.64 4.48
CA LEU A 256 -3.57 1.85 3.45
C LEU A 256 -4.14 3.27 3.49
N ASP A 257 -4.39 3.83 4.68
CA ASP A 257 -4.82 5.22 4.83
C ASP A 257 -3.81 6.19 4.19
N LEU A 258 -2.51 6.00 4.46
CA LEU A 258 -1.44 6.82 3.85
C LEU A 258 -1.39 6.69 2.32
N VAL A 259 -1.51 5.47 1.80
CA VAL A 259 -1.48 5.22 0.35
C VAL A 259 -2.72 5.79 -0.35
N PHE A 260 -3.91 5.56 0.21
CA PHE A 260 -5.17 5.98 -0.41
C PHE A 260 -5.37 7.50 -0.39
N GLU A 261 -4.72 8.18 0.55
CA GLU A 261 -4.65 9.66 0.59
C GLU A 261 -3.54 10.24 -0.31
N ASP A 262 -2.86 9.43 -1.10
CA ASP A 262 -1.72 9.84 -1.97
C ASP A 262 -0.62 10.60 -1.18
N ARG A 263 -0.29 10.13 0.04
CA ARG A 263 0.68 10.76 0.95
C ARG A 263 2.09 10.20 0.83
N ILE A 264 2.32 9.20 0.00
CA ILE A 264 3.58 8.48 -0.08
C ILE A 264 4.28 8.74 -1.42
N PHE A 265 5.57 9.05 -1.34
CA PHE A 265 6.49 8.95 -2.46
C PHE A 265 7.40 7.75 -2.25
N ILE A 266 7.63 6.99 -3.31
CA ILE A 266 8.67 5.96 -3.34
C ILE A 266 9.91 6.58 -3.97
N HIS A 267 11.01 6.61 -3.21
CA HIS A 267 12.30 7.08 -3.72
C HIS A 267 13.37 6.03 -3.44
N LYS A 268 13.92 5.44 -4.50
CA LYS A 268 14.79 4.26 -4.39
C LYS A 268 14.05 3.14 -3.63
N ASN A 269 14.59 2.66 -2.52
CA ASN A 269 13.94 1.65 -1.66
C ASN A 269 13.44 2.24 -0.33
N LYS A 270 12.99 3.50 -0.33
CA LYS A 270 12.46 4.19 0.85
C LYS A 270 11.13 4.85 0.51
N THR A 271 10.31 5.10 1.50
CA THR A 271 9.13 5.96 1.39
C THR A 271 9.39 7.32 2.04
N ILE A 272 8.83 8.36 1.43
CA ILE A 272 8.72 9.69 2.04
C ILE A 272 7.23 9.92 2.25
N ILE A 273 6.84 10.22 3.47
CA ILE A 273 5.45 10.25 3.93
C ILE A 273 5.12 11.66 4.42
N PHE A 274 3.99 12.20 3.94
CA PHE A 274 3.47 13.50 4.31
C PHE A 274 2.20 13.42 5.14
#